data_8c9ab0f5edb17a37912c66abf5e25481
#
_entry.id   8c9ab0f5edb17a37912c66abf5e25481
#
_cell.length_a   1.000
_cell.length_b   1.000
_cell.length_c   1.000
_cell.angle_alpha   90.00
_cell.angle_beta   90.00
_cell.angle_gamma   90.00
#
_symmetry.space_group_name_H-M   'P 1'
#
loop_
_entity.id
_entity.type
_entity.pdbx_description
1 polymer ?
#
loop_
_entity_poly.entity_id
_entity_poly.type
_entity_poly.pdbx_seq_one_letter_code
_entity_poly.pdbx_strand_id
1 'polypeptide(L)'
;RDALRESGADVVRGEPSASFCPGDHSLRVAGGGKVAGLAQRVRADAALVAGVVVVSSSDATAIARVTEPVYDALDLPFDPDSVGSVADAGGPDDPDAVARAVETAFVEGPWGDGERRIVRVDGAAD
;
A
#
# COMPACT_ATOMS: atom_id res chain seq x y z
N ARG A 1 3.48 -5.85 -6.19
CA ARG A 1 4.88 -5.46 -6.42
C ARG A 1 5.09 -5.14 -7.88
N ASP A 2 4.79 -6.06 -8.78
CA ASP A 2 5.16 -5.95 -10.19
C ASP A 2 4.50 -4.73 -10.85
N ALA A 3 3.23 -4.45 -10.57
CA ALA A 3 2.56 -3.21 -11.00
C ALA A 3 3.32 -1.92 -10.62
N LEU A 4 3.80 -1.83 -9.39
CA LEU A 4 4.59 -0.67 -8.94
C LEU A 4 5.96 -0.59 -9.62
N ARG A 5 6.60 -1.73 -9.85
CA ARG A 5 7.90 -1.78 -10.55
C ARG A 5 7.76 -1.43 -12.03
N GLU A 6 6.70 -1.87 -12.68
CA GLU A 6 6.38 -1.52 -14.06
C GLU A 6 6.08 -0.01 -14.21
N SER A 7 5.54 0.62 -13.18
CA SER A 7 5.39 2.09 -13.13
C SER A 7 6.65 2.86 -12.74
N GLY A 8 7.79 2.18 -12.55
CA GLY A 8 9.11 2.78 -12.30
C GLY A 8 9.54 2.81 -10.83
N ALA A 9 8.71 2.34 -9.89
CA ALA A 9 9.06 2.36 -8.48
C ALA A 9 10.01 1.19 -8.10
N ASP A 10 11.17 1.50 -7.52
CA ASP A 10 12.10 0.49 -7.01
C ASP A 10 11.67 0.01 -5.61
N VAL A 11 10.69 -0.89 -5.61
CA VAL A 11 10.14 -1.49 -4.40
C VAL A 11 10.54 -2.96 -4.26
N VAL A 12 10.84 -3.35 -3.03
CA VAL A 12 11.18 -4.71 -2.64
C VAL A 12 10.23 -5.22 -1.55
N ARG A 13 10.14 -6.55 -1.41
CA ARG A 13 9.42 -7.16 -0.28
C ARG A 13 10.22 -6.99 0.99
N GLY A 14 9.53 -6.74 2.08
CA GLY A 14 10.10 -6.65 3.42
C GLY A 14 9.40 -5.63 4.28
N GLU A 15 9.52 -5.82 5.57
CA GLU A 15 8.99 -4.93 6.61
C GLU A 15 10.14 -4.14 7.20
N PRO A 16 10.11 -2.79 7.20
CA PRO A 16 11.05 -1.99 7.98
C PRO A 16 10.83 -2.23 9.48
N SER A 17 11.89 -2.13 10.27
CA SER A 17 11.76 -2.16 11.73
C SER A 17 10.95 -0.96 12.22
N ALA A 18 10.19 -1.15 13.30
CA ALA A 18 9.39 -0.11 13.93
C ALA A 18 8.45 0.63 12.96
N SER A 19 7.90 -0.06 11.97
CA SER A 19 6.98 0.53 10.99
C SER A 19 5.52 0.51 11.48
N PHE A 20 4.67 1.30 10.83
CA PHE A 20 3.23 1.29 11.09
C PHE A 20 2.59 -0.03 10.62
N CYS A 21 1.61 -0.53 11.38
CA CYS A 21 0.87 -1.76 11.06
C CYS A 21 1.80 -2.88 10.54
N PRO A 22 2.76 -3.35 11.37
CA PRO A 22 3.74 -4.34 10.92
C PRO A 22 3.07 -5.64 10.48
N GLY A 23 3.63 -6.28 9.44
CA GLY A 23 3.08 -7.52 8.89
C GLY A 23 3.99 -8.17 7.84
N ASP A 24 3.69 -9.43 7.51
CA ASP A 24 4.53 -10.26 6.64
C ASP A 24 4.42 -9.91 5.15
N HIS A 25 3.40 -9.12 4.76
CA HIS A 25 3.10 -8.81 3.37
C HIS A 25 3.26 -7.32 3.06
N SER A 26 4.46 -6.82 3.28
CA SER A 26 4.80 -5.42 3.05
C SER A 26 5.73 -5.23 1.86
N LEU A 27 5.63 -4.06 1.24
CA LEU A 27 6.58 -3.55 0.26
C LEU A 27 7.23 -2.29 0.83
N ARG A 28 8.52 -2.13 0.56
CA ARG A 28 9.29 -0.95 0.95
C ARG A 28 10.15 -0.44 -0.18
N VAL A 29 10.58 0.79 -0.10
CA VAL A 29 11.69 1.32 -0.92
C VAL A 29 12.91 0.45 -0.67
N ALA A 30 13.71 0.18 -1.68
CA ALA A 30 14.97 -0.54 -1.51
C ALA A 30 15.88 0.21 -0.51
N GLY A 31 16.09 -0.37 0.68
CA GLY A 31 16.84 0.28 1.77
C GLY A 31 16.09 1.37 2.54
N GLY A 32 14.79 1.57 2.27
CA GLY A 32 13.99 2.66 2.82
C GLY A 32 12.70 2.23 3.50
N GLY A 33 11.76 3.17 3.63
CA GLY A 33 10.50 3.04 4.35
C GLY A 33 9.45 2.19 3.63
N LYS A 34 8.41 1.82 4.38
CA LYS A 34 7.27 1.02 3.92
C LYS A 34 6.39 1.83 2.99
N VAL A 35 6.17 1.28 1.79
CA VAL A 35 5.34 1.86 0.73
C VAL A 35 3.94 1.25 0.72
N ALA A 36 3.84 -0.04 1.01
CA ALA A 36 2.57 -0.74 0.99
C ALA A 36 2.51 -1.86 2.03
N GLY A 37 1.32 -2.11 2.53
CA GLY A 37 1.01 -3.23 3.40
C GLY A 37 -0.29 -3.89 3.00
N LEU A 38 -0.38 -5.21 3.19
CA LEU A 38 -1.55 -6.01 2.92
C LEU A 38 -2.02 -6.71 4.18
N ALA A 39 -3.32 -6.71 4.39
CA ALA A 39 -3.98 -7.49 5.43
C ALA A 39 -4.97 -8.47 4.81
N GLN A 40 -5.07 -9.66 5.37
CA GLN A 40 -5.97 -10.70 4.91
C GLN A 40 -6.81 -11.23 6.05
N ARG A 41 -8.10 -11.43 5.77
CA ARG A 41 -9.01 -12.14 6.66
C ARG A 41 -9.67 -13.28 5.90
N VAL A 42 -9.41 -14.51 6.34
CA VAL A 42 -9.98 -15.72 5.74
C VAL A 42 -11.08 -16.28 6.65
N ARG A 43 -12.21 -16.66 6.05
CA ARG A 43 -13.31 -17.41 6.65
C ARG A 43 -13.53 -18.70 5.86
N ALA A 44 -14.45 -19.56 6.32
CA ALA A 44 -14.72 -20.84 5.66
C ALA A 44 -15.21 -20.69 4.21
N ASP A 45 -15.91 -19.61 3.92
CA ASP A 45 -16.62 -19.38 2.63
C ASP A 45 -16.15 -18.12 1.88
N ALA A 46 -15.27 -17.31 2.47
CA ALA A 46 -14.80 -16.07 1.88
C ALA A 46 -13.40 -15.66 2.35
N ALA A 47 -12.68 -14.93 1.52
CA ALA A 47 -11.45 -14.25 1.90
C ALA A 47 -11.54 -12.76 1.53
N LEU A 48 -11.19 -11.89 2.48
CA LEU A 48 -11.03 -10.46 2.25
C LEU A 48 -9.55 -10.13 2.28
N VAL A 49 -9.07 -9.47 1.23
CA VAL A 49 -7.74 -8.88 1.19
C VAL A 49 -7.91 -7.37 1.07
N ALA A 50 -7.27 -6.64 1.97
CA ALA A 50 -7.22 -5.19 1.95
C ALA A 50 -5.77 -4.72 1.96
N GLY A 51 -5.51 -3.58 1.36
CA GLY A 51 -4.17 -3.03 1.32
C GLY A 51 -4.16 -1.51 1.28
N VAL A 52 -3.04 -0.94 1.69
CA VAL A 52 -2.74 0.48 1.55
C VAL A 52 -1.46 0.63 0.73
N VAL A 53 -1.45 1.62 -0.15
CA VAL A 53 -0.26 2.06 -0.89
C VAL A 53 -0.09 3.55 -0.62
N VAL A 54 1.06 3.93 -0.10
CA VAL A 54 1.44 5.34 0.11
C VAL A 54 2.05 5.84 -1.19
N VAL A 55 1.42 6.83 -1.81
CA VAL A 55 1.80 7.28 -3.15
C VAL A 55 2.79 8.43 -3.10
N SER A 56 2.44 9.52 -2.42
CA SER A 56 3.28 10.73 -2.39
C SER A 56 4.20 10.79 -1.17
N SER A 57 5.32 11.50 -1.28
CA SER A 57 6.19 11.79 -0.14
C SER A 57 5.50 12.67 0.92
N SER A 58 4.53 13.51 0.48
CA SER A 58 3.72 14.30 1.41
C SER A 58 2.77 13.43 2.23
N ASP A 59 2.19 12.38 1.64
CA ASP A 59 1.36 11.41 2.36
C ASP A 59 2.19 10.61 3.36
N ALA A 60 3.41 10.18 2.96
CA ALA A 60 4.34 9.50 3.88
C ALA A 60 4.64 10.35 5.11
N THR A 61 4.94 11.64 4.90
CA THR A 61 5.17 12.61 5.99
C THR A 61 3.92 12.79 6.86
N ALA A 62 2.75 12.88 6.26
CA ALA A 62 1.49 13.04 7.00
C ALA A 62 1.16 11.79 7.85
N ILE A 63 1.36 10.59 7.28
CA ILE A 63 1.17 9.32 7.98
C ILE A 63 2.14 9.23 9.17
N ALA A 64 3.42 9.50 8.97
CA ALA A 64 4.41 9.47 10.04
C ALA A 64 4.01 10.39 11.20
N ARG A 65 3.65 11.65 10.90
CA ARG A 65 3.24 12.65 11.89
C ARG A 65 2.00 12.27 12.70
N VAL A 66 1.02 11.60 12.06
CA VAL A 66 -0.22 11.19 12.75
C VAL A 66 0.00 9.90 13.54
N THR A 67 0.85 9.00 13.05
CA THR A 67 1.08 7.68 13.65
C THR A 67 1.96 7.76 14.90
N GLU A 68 2.99 8.59 14.88
CA GLU A 68 3.97 8.72 15.97
C GLU A 68 3.31 8.93 17.35
N PRO A 69 2.46 9.95 17.58
CA PRO A 69 1.83 10.14 18.89
C PRO A 69 0.86 9.03 19.27
N VAL A 70 0.28 8.31 18.33
CA VAL A 70 -0.60 7.18 18.61
C VAL A 70 0.21 5.99 19.11
N TYR A 71 1.35 5.70 18.49
CA TYR A 71 2.24 4.62 18.90
C TYR A 71 2.89 4.91 20.24
N ASP A 72 3.29 6.16 20.47
CA ASP A 72 3.79 6.62 21.78
C ASP A 72 2.76 6.41 22.89
N ALA A 73 1.50 6.77 22.65
CA ALA A 73 0.41 6.59 23.61
C ALA A 73 0.10 5.10 23.90
N LEU A 74 0.46 4.20 22.99
CA LEU A 74 0.29 2.75 23.13
C LEU A 74 1.56 2.04 23.63
N ASP A 75 2.63 2.76 23.90
CA ASP A 75 3.95 2.22 24.27
C ASP A 75 4.46 1.20 23.22
N LEU A 76 4.24 1.52 21.93
CA LEU A 76 4.67 0.72 20.79
C LEU A 76 5.82 1.41 20.05
N PRO A 77 6.82 0.66 19.56
CA PRO A 77 7.92 1.23 18.80
C PRO A 77 7.42 1.73 17.44
N PHE A 78 7.76 2.95 17.09
CA PHE A 78 7.54 3.52 15.77
C PHE A 78 8.69 4.43 15.37
N ASP A 79 9.18 4.25 14.14
CA ASP A 79 10.19 5.10 13.51
C ASP A 79 9.53 5.89 12.38
N PRO A 80 9.42 7.22 12.46
CA PRO A 80 8.87 8.04 11.37
C PRO A 80 9.55 7.82 10.03
N ASP A 81 10.86 7.53 10.00
CA ASP A 81 11.63 7.26 8.79
C ASP A 81 11.31 5.86 8.19
N SER A 82 10.55 5.03 8.91
CA SER A 82 10.06 3.76 8.40
C SER A 82 8.90 3.89 7.40
N VAL A 83 8.33 5.10 7.21
CA VAL A 83 7.27 5.37 6.23
C VAL A 83 7.92 5.84 4.93
N GLY A 84 7.57 5.20 3.83
CA GLY A 84 8.00 5.58 2.49
C GLY A 84 6.82 5.71 1.54
N SER A 85 7.09 6.10 0.30
CA SER A 85 6.07 6.27 -0.74
C SER A 85 6.52 5.69 -2.08
N VAL A 86 5.58 5.57 -3.02
CA VAL A 86 5.87 5.22 -4.41
C VAL A 86 6.79 6.27 -5.04
N ALA A 87 6.57 7.55 -4.74
CA ALA A 87 7.42 8.65 -5.22
C ALA A 87 8.85 8.55 -4.67
N ASP A 88 9.04 8.20 -3.39
CA ASP A 88 10.37 7.98 -2.80
C ASP A 88 11.11 6.80 -3.45
N ALA A 89 10.36 5.84 -3.99
CA ALA A 89 10.91 4.72 -4.75
C ALA A 89 11.17 5.04 -6.23
N GLY A 90 10.99 6.29 -6.67
CA GLY A 90 11.18 6.74 -8.05
C GLY A 90 9.99 6.51 -8.99
N GLY A 91 8.86 6.07 -8.46
CA GLY A 91 7.61 5.91 -9.19
C GLY A 91 6.78 7.19 -9.28
N PRO A 92 5.56 7.12 -9.84
CA PRO A 92 4.71 8.30 -10.01
C PRO A 92 4.19 8.84 -8.66
N ASP A 93 4.15 10.16 -8.56
CA ASP A 93 3.51 10.92 -7.48
C ASP A 93 2.06 11.30 -7.86
N ASP A 94 1.33 10.34 -8.41
CA ASP A 94 -0.05 10.50 -8.89
C ASP A 94 -0.88 9.28 -8.46
N PRO A 95 -1.81 9.45 -7.49
CA PRO A 95 -2.66 8.36 -7.00
C PRO A 95 -3.46 7.67 -8.10
N ASP A 96 -3.94 8.40 -9.09
CA ASP A 96 -4.71 7.83 -10.19
C ASP A 96 -3.84 6.98 -11.11
N ALA A 97 -2.60 7.38 -11.34
CA ALA A 97 -1.65 6.59 -12.12
C ALA A 97 -1.30 5.28 -11.41
N VAL A 98 -1.06 5.34 -10.08
CA VAL A 98 -0.79 4.16 -9.27
C VAL A 98 -2.01 3.23 -9.20
N ALA A 99 -3.22 3.77 -9.00
CA ALA A 99 -4.45 2.99 -9.00
C ALA A 99 -4.65 2.27 -10.33
N ARG A 100 -4.49 2.96 -11.46
CA ARG A 100 -4.59 2.34 -12.79
C ARG A 100 -3.57 1.23 -13.01
N ALA A 101 -2.32 1.41 -12.57
CA ALA A 101 -1.29 0.38 -12.68
C ALA A 101 -1.65 -0.88 -11.87
N VAL A 102 -2.19 -0.70 -10.66
CA VAL A 102 -2.65 -1.80 -9.82
C VAL A 102 -3.88 -2.49 -10.43
N GLU A 103 -4.88 -1.73 -10.89
CA GLU A 103 -6.06 -2.28 -11.59
C GLU A 103 -5.67 -3.10 -12.81
N THR A 104 -4.79 -2.57 -13.66
CA THR A 104 -4.29 -3.27 -14.86
C THR A 104 -3.62 -4.58 -14.49
N ALA A 105 -2.78 -4.58 -13.44
CA ALA A 105 -2.12 -5.81 -12.98
C ALA A 105 -3.10 -6.87 -12.46
N PHE A 106 -4.25 -6.46 -11.89
CA PHE A 106 -5.28 -7.40 -11.48
C PHE A 106 -6.11 -7.91 -12.66
N VAL A 107 -6.46 -7.05 -13.61
CA VAL A 107 -7.32 -7.39 -14.75
C VAL A 107 -6.56 -8.20 -15.81
N GLU A 108 -5.36 -7.75 -16.17
CA GLU A 108 -4.55 -8.32 -17.26
C GLU A 108 -3.47 -9.30 -16.76
N GLY A 109 -3.28 -9.38 -15.44
CA GLY A 109 -2.29 -10.26 -14.82
C GLY A 109 -2.69 -11.73 -14.86
N PRO A 110 -1.85 -12.64 -14.32
CA PRO A 110 -2.05 -14.10 -14.40
C PRO A 110 -3.34 -14.62 -13.78
N TRP A 111 -4.01 -13.82 -12.96
CA TRP A 111 -5.23 -14.16 -12.23
C TRP A 111 -6.45 -13.39 -12.71
N GLY A 112 -6.27 -12.49 -13.69
CA GLY A 112 -7.34 -11.70 -14.30
C GLY A 112 -7.94 -12.44 -15.51
N ASP A 113 -9.13 -12.00 -15.91
CA ASP A 113 -9.83 -12.48 -17.11
C ASP A 113 -9.69 -11.52 -18.31
N GLY A 114 -8.93 -10.43 -18.16
CA GLY A 114 -8.76 -9.40 -19.16
C GLY A 114 -9.96 -8.43 -19.28
N GLU A 115 -11.03 -8.63 -18.51
CA GLU A 115 -12.22 -7.77 -18.53
C GLU A 115 -12.28 -6.85 -17.32
N ARG A 116 -12.24 -5.55 -17.56
CA ARG A 116 -12.50 -4.55 -16.53
C ARG A 116 -14.01 -4.28 -16.42
N ARG A 117 -14.59 -4.61 -15.25
CA ARG A 117 -15.98 -4.33 -14.93
C ARG A 117 -16.07 -3.28 -13.83
N ILE A 118 -16.82 -2.21 -14.08
CA ILE A 118 -17.14 -1.19 -13.07
C ILE A 118 -18.59 -1.42 -12.63
N VAL A 119 -18.76 -1.90 -11.41
CA VAL A 119 -20.08 -2.03 -10.80
C VAL A 119 -20.29 -0.86 -9.85
N ARG A 120 -21.28 -0.03 -10.13
CA ARG A 120 -21.73 1.00 -9.19
C ARG A 120 -22.73 0.37 -8.24
N VAL A 121 -22.47 0.50 -6.95
CA VAL A 121 -23.42 0.09 -5.92
C VAL A 121 -24.33 1.30 -5.66
N ASP A 122 -25.52 1.30 -6.27
CA ASP A 122 -26.53 2.30 -5.98
C ASP A 122 -27.11 2.02 -4.60
N GLY A 123 -27.02 2.98 -3.68
CA GLY A 123 -27.69 2.91 -2.39
C GLY A 123 -26.84 2.85 -1.15
N ALA A 124 -25.57 3.18 -1.16
CA ALA A 124 -24.88 3.67 0.04
C ALA A 124 -25.23 5.17 0.21
N ALA A 125 -26.53 5.45 0.42
CA ALA A 125 -26.96 6.74 0.88
C ALA A 125 -26.89 6.72 2.42
N ASP A 126 -26.08 7.65 2.96
CA ASP A 126 -26.05 8.20 4.33
C ASP A 126 -25.83 7.24 5.49
#